data_61e3a5e9ebd3c6869ec38fc8bcdfc931
#
_entry.id   61e3a5e9ebd3c6869ec38fc8bcdfc931
#
_cell.length_a   1.000
_cell.length_b   1.000
_cell.length_c   1.000
_cell.angle_alpha   90.00
_cell.angle_beta   90.00
_cell.angle_gamma   90.00
#
_symmetry.space_group_name_H-M   'P 1'
#
loop_
_entity.id
_entity.type
_entity.pdbx_description
1 polymer ?
#
loop_
_entity_poly.entity_id
_entity_poly.type
_entity_poly.pdbx_seq_one_letter_code
_entity_poly.pdbx_strand_id
1 'polypeptide(L)'
;MSEWLPRELHAPAVLVTVARVEGSVPREPGARMLVDAQGFRGTIGGGHLEHRALEMARAMLEQGGGQAHVERFPLGPKLGQCCGGIAWLAFEMADAAQLALLDKRRNEDTWRIVHVGWAGLPPTRSTNGDVAAALPSVDRVGGEAAHPTSLLDGSERMLAGGEVPPFDRTAGTHLFQDDTGRLWLADAVLAPRAHLMLFGAGHVGAAIVRALAELPCRVTWVDERDELFPASIPANVTVEATDTPEALVEKAPHGTTFLVMTHSHALDLQLSHAILSRPGAGDWFGLIGSSTKRRQFEHRLRERGIDAARLDAMVCPVGLPGIEGKAPAVIAASVAAQLLLVWEACARQPDVSTEFI
;
A
#
# COMPACT_ATOMS: atom_id res chain seq x y z
N MET A 1 2.86 -3.38 -1.08
CA MET A 1 3.10 -2.62 -2.31
C MET A 1 2.47 -3.31 -3.49
N SER A 2 2.17 -2.56 -4.56
CA SER A 2 1.35 -3.01 -5.67
C SER A 2 2.04 -4.10 -6.50
N GLU A 3 2.03 -5.34 -6.04
CA GLU A 3 2.47 -6.52 -6.82
C GLU A 3 1.79 -6.58 -8.19
N TRP A 4 0.59 -6.00 -8.28
CA TRP A 4 -0.20 -5.93 -9.50
C TRP A 4 0.34 -4.90 -10.51
N LEU A 5 1.11 -3.87 -10.08
CA LEU A 5 1.56 -2.75 -10.90
C LEU A 5 2.95 -3.06 -11.51
N PRO A 6 3.04 -3.38 -12.80
CA PRO A 6 4.30 -3.62 -13.47
C PRO A 6 5.04 -2.29 -13.73
N ARG A 7 6.35 -2.32 -13.86
CA ARG A 7 7.14 -1.15 -14.33
C ARG A 7 6.82 -0.81 -15.79
N GLU A 8 6.60 -1.83 -16.59
CA GLU A 8 6.24 -1.72 -18.00
C GLU A 8 5.20 -2.78 -18.35
N LEU A 9 4.23 -2.41 -19.17
CA LEU A 9 3.22 -3.31 -19.71
C LEU A 9 3.62 -3.64 -21.16
N HIS A 10 3.99 -4.89 -21.41
CA HIS A 10 4.48 -5.34 -22.73
C HIS A 10 3.41 -6.00 -23.61
N ALA A 11 2.24 -6.29 -23.06
CA ALA A 11 1.15 -6.97 -23.73
C ALA A 11 -0.20 -6.44 -23.25
N PRO A 12 -1.29 -6.59 -24.03
CA PRO A 12 -2.62 -6.29 -23.56
C PRO A 12 -2.93 -7.02 -22.26
N ALA A 13 -3.52 -6.32 -21.30
CA ALA A 13 -3.86 -6.87 -19.99
C ALA A 13 -5.22 -6.33 -19.51
N VAL A 14 -5.87 -7.08 -18.65
CA VAL A 14 -7.08 -6.67 -17.92
C VAL A 14 -6.73 -6.42 -16.47
N LEU A 15 -7.10 -5.26 -15.96
CA LEU A 15 -7.05 -4.96 -14.54
C LEU A 15 -8.37 -5.36 -13.88
N VAL A 16 -8.28 -6.21 -12.87
CA VAL A 16 -9.39 -6.62 -12.04
C VAL A 16 -9.23 -5.98 -10.66
N THR A 17 -10.23 -5.20 -10.24
CA THR A 17 -10.21 -4.48 -8.96
C THR A 17 -11.38 -4.93 -8.09
N VAL A 18 -11.15 -5.24 -6.81
CA VAL A 18 -12.23 -5.40 -5.82
C VAL A 18 -12.84 -4.02 -5.58
N ALA A 19 -14.03 -3.78 -6.14
CA ALA A 19 -14.68 -2.47 -6.14
C ALA A 19 -15.57 -2.23 -4.91
N ARG A 20 -16.20 -3.29 -4.42
CA ARG A 20 -17.09 -3.28 -3.25
C ARG A 20 -17.15 -4.67 -2.63
N VAL A 21 -17.40 -4.73 -1.33
CA VAL A 21 -17.59 -5.99 -0.60
C VAL A 21 -18.74 -5.86 0.40
N GLU A 22 -19.40 -7.01 0.69
CA GLU A 22 -20.37 -7.13 1.77
C GLU A 22 -20.14 -8.44 2.52
N GLY A 23 -20.18 -8.41 3.84
CA GLY A 23 -19.94 -9.58 4.70
C GLY A 23 -18.49 -10.03 4.69
N SER A 24 -18.26 -11.33 4.97
CA SER A 24 -16.90 -11.90 5.04
C SER A 24 -16.37 -12.22 3.65
N VAL A 25 -15.29 -11.58 3.25
CA VAL A 25 -14.63 -11.70 1.94
C VAL A 25 -13.12 -11.85 2.11
N PRO A 26 -12.39 -12.43 1.13
CA PRO A 26 -10.95 -12.67 1.25
C PRO A 26 -10.09 -11.40 1.20
N ARG A 27 -10.54 -10.34 0.52
CA ARG A 27 -9.80 -9.08 0.36
C ARG A 27 -10.75 -7.88 0.40
N GLU A 28 -10.21 -6.77 0.87
CA GLU A 28 -10.84 -5.45 0.96
C GLU A 28 -10.99 -4.77 -0.42
N PRO A 29 -11.88 -3.76 -0.57
CA PRO A 29 -11.92 -2.90 -1.75
C PRO A 29 -10.54 -2.27 -2.02
N GLY A 30 -10.17 -2.18 -3.30
CA GLY A 30 -8.86 -1.72 -3.72
C GLY A 30 -7.81 -2.83 -3.88
N ALA A 31 -8.11 -4.08 -3.54
CA ALA A 31 -7.26 -5.21 -3.93
C ALA A 31 -7.34 -5.40 -5.45
N ARG A 32 -6.20 -5.67 -6.10
CA ARG A 32 -6.09 -5.68 -7.57
C ARG A 32 -5.31 -6.87 -8.08
N MET A 33 -5.67 -7.28 -9.29
CA MET A 33 -4.99 -8.32 -10.06
C MET A 33 -4.92 -7.89 -11.52
N LEU A 34 -3.72 -7.86 -12.09
CA LEU A 34 -3.48 -7.58 -13.50
C LEU A 34 -3.27 -8.90 -14.24
N VAL A 35 -4.09 -9.16 -15.25
CA VAL A 35 -4.12 -10.41 -16.02
C VAL A 35 -3.71 -10.16 -17.45
N ASP A 36 -2.72 -10.89 -17.94
CA ASP A 36 -2.33 -10.93 -19.35
C ASP A 36 -2.45 -12.36 -19.94
N ALA A 37 -2.06 -12.54 -21.18
CA ALA A 37 -2.13 -13.83 -21.85
C ALA A 37 -1.17 -14.89 -21.25
N GLN A 38 -0.13 -14.47 -20.53
CA GLN A 38 0.92 -15.35 -20.00
C GLN A 38 0.70 -15.68 -18.53
N GLY A 39 -0.05 -14.85 -17.79
CA GLY A 39 -0.27 -15.04 -16.36
C GLY A 39 -1.06 -13.91 -15.69
N PHE A 40 -0.75 -13.70 -14.41
CA PHE A 40 -1.31 -12.60 -13.65
C PHE A 40 -0.34 -12.13 -12.56
N ARG A 41 -0.58 -10.89 -12.07
CA ARG A 41 0.16 -10.26 -10.97
C ARG A 41 -0.81 -9.69 -9.96
N GLY A 42 -0.43 -9.70 -8.67
CA GLY A 42 -1.31 -9.32 -7.57
C GLY A 42 -2.37 -10.37 -7.29
N THR A 43 -3.30 -10.09 -6.38
CA THR A 43 -4.34 -11.03 -5.99
C THR A 43 -5.57 -10.31 -5.48
N ILE A 44 -6.74 -10.88 -5.75
CA ILE A 44 -8.04 -10.44 -5.24
C ILE A 44 -8.58 -11.39 -4.16
N GLY A 45 -7.71 -12.26 -3.62
CA GLY A 45 -8.03 -13.12 -2.49
C GLY A 45 -7.91 -14.62 -2.73
N GLY A 46 -7.51 -15.05 -3.93
CA GLY A 46 -7.26 -16.44 -4.25
C GLY A 46 -8.51 -17.31 -4.41
N GLY A 47 -8.29 -18.62 -4.53
CA GLY A 47 -9.35 -19.62 -4.60
C GLY A 47 -10.27 -19.49 -5.82
N HIS A 48 -11.52 -19.88 -5.65
CA HIS A 48 -12.50 -19.93 -6.75
C HIS A 48 -12.86 -18.53 -7.29
N LEU A 49 -12.88 -17.50 -6.43
CA LEU A 49 -13.14 -16.13 -6.87
C LEU A 49 -12.10 -15.67 -7.89
N GLU A 50 -10.84 -15.88 -7.58
CA GLU A 50 -9.72 -15.48 -8.45
C GLU A 50 -9.71 -16.31 -9.73
N HIS A 51 -9.98 -17.61 -9.64
CA HIS A 51 -10.10 -18.49 -10.82
C HIS A 51 -11.17 -18.01 -11.80
N ARG A 52 -12.38 -17.69 -11.31
CA ARG A 52 -13.47 -17.15 -12.12
C ARG A 52 -13.11 -15.78 -12.71
N ALA A 53 -12.47 -14.91 -11.94
CA ALA A 53 -12.03 -13.61 -12.42
C ALA A 53 -10.95 -13.75 -13.53
N LEU A 54 -10.05 -14.72 -13.41
CA LEU A 54 -9.06 -15.05 -14.43
C LEU A 54 -9.69 -15.53 -15.74
N GLU A 55 -10.71 -16.41 -15.65
CA GLU A 55 -11.45 -16.88 -16.83
C GLU A 55 -12.11 -15.69 -17.57
N MET A 56 -12.78 -14.80 -16.82
CA MET A 56 -13.47 -13.64 -17.40
C MET A 56 -12.49 -12.63 -18.00
N ALA A 57 -11.38 -12.34 -17.31
CA ALA A 57 -10.34 -11.44 -17.81
C ALA A 57 -9.70 -11.99 -19.10
N ARG A 58 -9.43 -13.29 -19.18
CA ARG A 58 -8.92 -13.93 -20.39
C ARG A 58 -9.92 -13.90 -21.55
N ALA A 59 -11.19 -14.17 -21.27
CA ALA A 59 -12.26 -14.05 -22.28
C ALA A 59 -12.36 -12.61 -22.82
N MET A 60 -12.20 -11.60 -21.97
CA MET A 60 -12.15 -10.19 -22.39
C MET A 60 -10.95 -9.90 -23.28
N LEU A 61 -9.77 -10.45 -22.98
CA LEU A 61 -8.57 -10.35 -23.83
C LEU A 61 -8.77 -11.02 -25.19
N GLU A 62 -9.34 -12.23 -25.22
CA GLU A 62 -9.61 -12.97 -26.46
C GLU A 62 -10.59 -12.24 -27.38
N GLN A 63 -11.53 -11.48 -26.83
CA GLN A 63 -12.48 -10.65 -27.58
C GLN A 63 -11.84 -9.33 -28.07
N GLY A 64 -10.56 -9.10 -27.80
CA GLY A 64 -9.86 -7.88 -28.19
C GLY A 64 -10.17 -6.68 -27.31
N GLY A 65 -10.68 -6.90 -26.10
CA GLY A 65 -11.07 -5.90 -25.14
C GLY A 65 -12.58 -5.80 -24.94
N GLY A 66 -13.02 -4.78 -24.22
CA GLY A 66 -14.43 -4.53 -23.91
C GLY A 66 -14.58 -3.29 -23.06
N GLN A 67 -15.83 -2.87 -22.86
CA GLN A 67 -16.14 -1.78 -21.96
C GLN A 67 -15.87 -2.20 -20.52
N ALA A 68 -15.34 -1.26 -19.70
CA ALA A 68 -15.16 -1.49 -18.28
C ALA A 68 -16.49 -1.79 -17.61
N HIS A 69 -16.53 -2.83 -16.79
CA HIS A 69 -17.77 -3.29 -16.17
C HIS A 69 -17.53 -3.88 -14.78
N VAL A 70 -18.60 -3.95 -13.99
CA VAL A 70 -18.60 -4.57 -12.66
C VAL A 70 -19.43 -5.84 -12.68
N GLU A 71 -18.87 -6.90 -12.10
CA GLU A 71 -19.50 -8.20 -11.93
C GLU A 71 -19.68 -8.52 -10.44
N ARG A 72 -20.79 -9.16 -10.08
CA ARG A 72 -21.14 -9.53 -8.72
C ARG A 72 -20.86 -11.00 -8.45
N PHE A 73 -20.05 -11.29 -7.42
CA PHE A 73 -19.66 -12.63 -6.99
C PHE A 73 -20.19 -12.93 -5.59
N PRO A 74 -21.28 -13.70 -5.45
CA PRO A 74 -21.72 -14.19 -4.14
C PRO A 74 -20.81 -15.35 -3.72
N LEU A 75 -20.05 -15.16 -2.62
CA LEU A 75 -19.10 -16.11 -2.06
C LEU A 75 -19.83 -17.05 -1.09
N GLY A 76 -20.57 -18.02 -1.60
CA GLY A 76 -21.33 -18.96 -0.79
C GLY A 76 -20.83 -20.40 -0.94
N PRO A 77 -21.42 -21.36 -0.21
CA PRO A 77 -21.05 -22.78 -0.28
C PRO A 77 -21.08 -23.37 -1.69
N LYS A 78 -21.84 -22.78 -2.61
CA LYS A 78 -21.88 -23.17 -4.03
C LYS A 78 -20.55 -22.96 -4.76
N LEU A 79 -19.66 -22.07 -4.22
CA LEU A 79 -18.32 -21.80 -4.74
C LEU A 79 -17.23 -22.51 -3.95
N GLY A 80 -17.56 -23.40 -3.01
CA GLY A 80 -16.58 -24.14 -2.22
C GLY A 80 -15.73 -23.25 -1.29
N GLN A 81 -16.19 -22.04 -0.99
CA GLN A 81 -15.49 -21.10 -0.12
C GLN A 81 -16.15 -21.03 1.25
N CYS A 82 -15.33 -20.90 2.32
CA CYS A 82 -15.80 -20.69 3.69
C CYS A 82 -16.29 -19.26 3.95
N CYS A 83 -16.09 -18.33 3.00
CA CYS A 83 -16.53 -16.94 3.10
C CYS A 83 -17.98 -16.84 2.62
N GLY A 84 -18.87 -16.23 3.42
CA GLY A 84 -20.29 -16.07 3.12
C GLY A 84 -20.69 -14.69 2.58
N GLY A 85 -19.71 -13.86 2.14
CA GLY A 85 -19.91 -12.49 1.68
C GLY A 85 -20.19 -12.37 0.19
N ILE A 86 -20.19 -11.13 -0.29
CA ILE A 86 -20.35 -10.77 -1.70
C ILE A 86 -19.19 -9.85 -2.08
N ALA A 87 -18.53 -10.12 -3.19
CA ALA A 87 -17.56 -9.24 -3.81
C ALA A 87 -18.07 -8.71 -5.15
N TRP A 88 -17.84 -7.45 -5.44
CA TRP A 88 -18.01 -6.84 -6.75
C TRP A 88 -16.64 -6.56 -7.34
N LEU A 89 -16.37 -7.12 -8.49
CA LEU A 89 -15.11 -6.96 -9.21
C LEU A 89 -15.33 -6.09 -10.44
N ALA A 90 -14.51 -5.06 -10.58
CA ALA A 90 -14.43 -4.26 -11.79
C ALA A 90 -13.39 -4.85 -12.73
N PHE A 91 -13.73 -4.95 -14.00
CA PHE A 91 -12.88 -5.42 -15.09
C PHE A 91 -12.68 -4.30 -16.09
N GLU A 92 -11.45 -3.97 -16.45
CA GLU A 92 -11.13 -2.97 -17.46
C GLU A 92 -9.87 -3.33 -18.23
N MET A 93 -9.78 -2.88 -19.49
CA MET A 93 -8.51 -2.96 -20.24
C MET A 93 -7.49 -2.03 -19.60
N ALA A 94 -6.30 -2.56 -19.30
CA ALA A 94 -5.23 -1.79 -18.70
C ALA A 94 -4.59 -0.86 -19.73
N ASP A 95 -4.44 0.41 -19.37
CA ASP A 95 -3.73 1.41 -20.17
C ASP A 95 -2.26 1.49 -19.72
N ALA A 96 -1.35 1.20 -20.65
CA ALA A 96 0.09 1.17 -20.39
C ALA A 96 0.64 2.53 -19.92
N ALA A 97 0.15 3.64 -20.47
CA ALA A 97 0.60 4.98 -20.10
C ALA A 97 0.13 5.35 -18.69
N GLN A 98 -1.10 4.99 -18.34
CA GLN A 98 -1.64 5.20 -16.99
C GLN A 98 -0.92 4.34 -15.96
N LEU A 99 -0.65 3.05 -16.24
CA LEU A 99 0.11 2.19 -15.34
C LEU A 99 1.54 2.72 -15.13
N ALA A 100 2.21 3.19 -16.20
CA ALA A 100 3.53 3.80 -16.08
C ALA A 100 3.51 5.10 -15.25
N LEU A 101 2.44 5.89 -15.35
CA LEU A 101 2.26 7.08 -14.52
C LEU A 101 2.05 6.72 -13.05
N LEU A 102 1.22 5.71 -12.74
CA LEU A 102 1.03 5.19 -11.39
C LEU A 102 2.34 4.63 -10.81
N ASP A 103 3.15 3.95 -11.61
CA ASP A 103 4.44 3.43 -11.18
C ASP A 103 5.41 4.54 -10.78
N LYS A 104 5.48 5.61 -11.56
CA LYS A 104 6.27 6.81 -11.22
C LYS A 104 5.78 7.51 -9.94
N ARG A 105 4.48 7.44 -9.67
CA ARG A 105 3.83 8.08 -8.54
C ARG A 105 3.52 7.13 -7.37
N ARG A 106 4.14 5.97 -7.31
CA ARG A 106 3.86 4.93 -6.29
C ARG A 106 4.01 5.39 -4.83
N ASN A 107 4.71 6.50 -4.60
CA ASN A 107 4.90 7.14 -3.30
C ASN A 107 4.01 8.37 -3.11
N GLU A 108 3.03 8.58 -3.99
CA GLU A 108 2.08 9.69 -3.96
C GLU A 108 0.66 9.15 -4.08
N ASP A 109 -0.28 9.78 -3.40
CA ASP A 109 -1.68 9.42 -3.52
C ASP A 109 -2.18 9.71 -4.94
N THR A 110 -2.82 8.71 -5.52
CA THR A 110 -3.42 8.82 -6.85
C THR A 110 -4.80 8.15 -6.82
N TRP A 111 -5.75 8.77 -7.47
CA TRP A 111 -7.09 8.23 -7.66
C TRP A 111 -7.30 7.87 -9.12
N ARG A 112 -7.83 6.70 -9.37
CA ARG A 112 -8.31 6.25 -10.66
C ARG A 112 -9.82 6.33 -10.64
N ILE A 113 -10.41 7.09 -11.55
CA ILE A 113 -11.86 7.23 -11.67
C ILE A 113 -12.27 6.58 -12.99
N VAL A 114 -13.01 5.50 -12.89
CA VAL A 114 -13.35 4.63 -14.03
C VAL A 114 -14.84 4.62 -14.25
N HIS A 115 -15.28 4.99 -15.45
CA HIS A 115 -16.67 4.77 -15.86
C HIS A 115 -16.89 3.29 -16.11
N VAL A 116 -17.83 2.67 -15.39
CA VAL A 116 -18.08 1.23 -15.46
C VAL A 116 -19.55 0.92 -15.78
N GLY A 117 -19.78 -0.14 -16.54
CA GLY A 117 -21.12 -0.72 -16.75
C GLY A 117 -21.40 -1.84 -15.74
N TRP A 118 -22.66 -2.28 -15.64
CA TRP A 118 -23.01 -3.53 -15.00
C TRP A 118 -22.93 -4.68 -16.01
N ALA A 119 -22.27 -5.78 -15.65
CA ALA A 119 -22.38 -7.02 -16.39
C ALA A 119 -23.58 -7.81 -15.82
N GLY A 120 -24.63 -7.95 -16.61
CA GLY A 120 -25.84 -8.67 -16.21
C GLY A 120 -26.98 -7.78 -15.68
N LEU A 121 -28.15 -8.37 -15.42
CA LEU A 121 -29.35 -7.67 -14.97
C LEU A 121 -29.08 -6.85 -13.69
N PRO A 122 -29.63 -5.63 -13.60
CA PRO A 122 -29.53 -4.83 -12.38
C PRO A 122 -30.07 -5.63 -11.19
N PRO A 123 -29.55 -5.42 -9.97
CA PRO A 123 -30.01 -6.14 -8.79
C PRO A 123 -31.51 -5.96 -8.64
N THR A 124 -32.23 -7.06 -8.56
CA THR A 124 -33.69 -7.06 -8.25
C THR A 124 -33.89 -6.28 -6.96
N ARG A 125 -34.83 -5.33 -6.98
CA ARG A 125 -35.19 -4.47 -5.86
C ARG A 125 -35.22 -5.27 -4.55
N SER A 126 -34.42 -4.85 -3.60
CA SER A 126 -34.65 -5.17 -2.20
C SER A 126 -35.96 -4.53 -1.77
N THR A 127 -36.81 -5.28 -1.04
CA THR A 127 -38.12 -4.87 -0.56
C THR A 127 -38.07 -3.77 0.53
N ASN A 128 -36.96 -3.18 0.78
CA ASN A 128 -36.75 -2.06 1.69
C ASN A 128 -36.26 -0.82 0.93
N GLY A 129 -37.19 -0.15 0.27
CA GLY A 129 -37.24 1.30 0.09
C GLY A 129 -36.18 2.02 -0.74
N ASP A 130 -35.10 1.40 -1.23
CA ASP A 130 -34.07 2.08 -2.02
C ASP A 130 -34.39 2.01 -3.52
N VAL A 131 -34.54 3.18 -4.09
CA VAL A 131 -34.97 3.42 -5.48
C VAL A 131 -33.89 2.99 -6.46
N ALA A 132 -34.08 1.84 -7.12
CA ALA A 132 -33.34 1.50 -8.33
C ALA A 132 -34.03 2.18 -9.53
N ALA A 133 -33.46 3.28 -10.02
CA ALA A 133 -33.90 3.89 -11.27
C ALA A 133 -33.60 2.95 -12.46
N ALA A 134 -34.58 2.78 -13.34
CA ALA A 134 -34.43 2.06 -14.60
C ALA A 134 -33.41 2.79 -15.46
N LEU A 135 -32.39 2.08 -15.97
CA LEU A 135 -31.38 2.64 -16.86
C LEU A 135 -32.01 2.98 -18.22
N PRO A 136 -31.74 4.18 -18.76
CA PRO A 136 -32.07 4.47 -20.17
C PRO A 136 -31.11 3.70 -21.10
N SER A 137 -31.63 3.30 -22.25
CA SER A 137 -30.89 2.67 -23.34
C SER A 137 -29.72 3.55 -23.78
N VAL A 138 -28.51 2.96 -23.83
CA VAL A 138 -27.30 3.65 -24.26
C VAL A 138 -27.35 3.87 -25.77
N ASP A 139 -27.64 5.11 -26.18
CA ASP A 139 -27.44 5.54 -27.57
C ASP A 139 -25.93 5.60 -27.88
N ARG A 140 -25.55 4.94 -28.99
CA ARG A 140 -24.20 5.02 -29.57
C ARG A 140 -23.96 6.45 -30.07
N VAL A 141 -23.31 7.27 -29.27
CA VAL A 141 -22.75 8.54 -29.75
C VAL A 141 -21.33 8.26 -30.22
N GLY A 142 -21.12 8.34 -31.56
CA GLY A 142 -19.78 8.33 -32.14
C GLY A 142 -19.05 9.63 -31.81
N GLY A 143 -17.98 9.51 -31.07
CA GLY A 143 -17.00 10.55 -30.75
C GLY A 143 -15.74 9.86 -30.25
N GLU A 144 -14.55 10.42 -30.52
CA GLU A 144 -13.23 9.92 -30.14
C GLU A 144 -13.27 9.21 -28.79
N ALA A 145 -12.70 7.99 -28.73
CA ALA A 145 -12.73 7.14 -27.54
C ALA A 145 -12.06 7.88 -26.35
N ALA A 146 -12.87 8.60 -25.59
CA ALA A 146 -12.43 9.12 -24.30
C ALA A 146 -12.00 7.91 -23.47
N HIS A 147 -10.76 7.88 -22.98
CA HIS A 147 -10.28 6.84 -22.11
C HIS A 147 -11.28 6.73 -20.93
N PRO A 148 -11.84 5.54 -20.67
CA PRO A 148 -12.86 5.38 -19.62
C PRO A 148 -12.32 5.64 -18.22
N THR A 149 -11.01 5.81 -18.08
CA THR A 149 -10.30 5.99 -16.80
C THR A 149 -9.59 7.34 -16.77
N SER A 150 -9.84 8.10 -15.71
CA SER A 150 -9.14 9.35 -15.40
C SER A 150 -8.27 9.18 -14.16
N LEU A 151 -7.13 9.88 -14.11
CA LEU A 151 -6.20 9.89 -12.98
C LEU A 151 -6.14 11.29 -12.36
N LEU A 152 -6.28 11.33 -11.03
CA LEU A 152 -6.12 12.54 -10.22
C LEU A 152 -5.03 12.34 -9.17
N ASP A 153 -4.31 13.41 -8.83
CA ASP A 153 -3.41 13.36 -7.67
C ASP A 153 -4.16 13.59 -6.33
N GLY A 154 -3.42 13.53 -5.23
CA GLY A 154 -3.93 13.77 -3.90
C GLY A 154 -4.58 15.15 -3.71
N SER A 155 -4.25 16.14 -4.56
CA SER A 155 -4.79 17.51 -4.55
C SER A 155 -5.91 17.72 -5.59
N GLU A 156 -6.49 16.67 -6.15
CA GLU A 156 -7.55 16.70 -7.19
C GLU A 156 -7.12 17.21 -8.56
N ARG A 157 -5.83 17.42 -8.77
CA ARG A 157 -5.34 17.82 -10.08
C ARG A 157 -5.40 16.66 -11.04
N MET A 158 -5.99 16.89 -12.21
CA MET A 158 -6.01 15.92 -13.31
C MET A 158 -4.60 15.61 -13.78
N LEU A 159 -4.24 14.34 -13.80
CA LEU A 159 -2.97 13.82 -14.30
C LEU A 159 -3.13 13.23 -15.70
N ALA A 160 -4.25 12.57 -15.96
CA ALA A 160 -4.59 11.97 -17.24
C ALA A 160 -6.09 11.72 -17.33
N GLY A 161 -6.64 11.64 -18.54
CA GLY A 161 -8.06 11.36 -18.79
C GLY A 161 -8.91 12.62 -18.96
N GLY A 162 -10.21 12.48 -18.71
CA GLY A 162 -11.22 13.52 -18.86
C GLY A 162 -11.85 13.96 -17.56
N GLU A 163 -12.88 14.79 -17.66
CA GLU A 163 -13.65 15.28 -16.52
C GLU A 163 -14.24 14.13 -15.70
N VAL A 164 -14.21 14.25 -14.37
CA VAL A 164 -14.72 13.26 -13.42
C VAL A 164 -15.84 13.86 -12.57
N PRO A 165 -16.87 13.08 -12.21
CA PRO A 165 -17.88 13.53 -11.28
C PRO A 165 -17.32 13.62 -9.86
N PRO A 166 -17.92 14.44 -8.99
CA PRO A 166 -17.57 14.48 -7.57
C PRO A 166 -17.72 13.10 -6.90
N PHE A 167 -16.80 12.75 -6.03
CA PHE A 167 -16.81 11.48 -5.29
C PHE A 167 -16.24 11.64 -3.88
N ASP A 168 -16.57 10.70 -2.98
CA ASP A 168 -16.11 10.71 -1.59
C ASP A 168 -14.72 10.07 -1.45
N ARG A 169 -13.69 10.88 -1.23
CA ARG A 169 -12.31 10.39 -1.01
C ARG A 169 -12.10 9.69 0.33
N THR A 170 -12.97 9.96 1.30
CA THR A 170 -12.84 9.33 2.62
C THR A 170 -13.30 7.87 2.62
N ALA A 171 -14.10 7.48 1.65
CA ALA A 171 -14.62 6.12 1.49
C ALA A 171 -13.59 5.12 0.93
N GLY A 172 -12.36 5.58 0.56
CA GLY A 172 -11.39 4.72 -0.09
C GLY A 172 -11.89 4.22 -1.46
N THR A 173 -11.50 3.01 -1.88
CA THR A 173 -11.99 2.43 -3.13
C THR A 173 -13.47 2.04 -2.99
N HIS A 174 -14.33 2.61 -3.85
CA HIS A 174 -15.78 2.38 -3.80
C HIS A 174 -16.47 2.60 -5.15
N LEU A 175 -17.69 2.08 -5.27
CA LEU A 175 -18.59 2.36 -6.39
C LEU A 175 -19.54 3.50 -6.01
N PHE A 176 -19.79 4.42 -6.96
CA PHE A 176 -20.74 5.52 -6.80
C PHE A 176 -21.48 5.81 -8.10
N GLN A 177 -22.58 6.54 -8.02
CA GLN A 177 -23.32 7.00 -9.20
C GLN A 177 -23.23 8.52 -9.28
N ASP A 178 -23.06 9.04 -10.50
CA ASP A 178 -23.17 10.47 -10.77
C ASP A 178 -24.64 10.93 -10.85
N ASP A 179 -24.85 12.24 -10.98
CA ASP A 179 -26.18 12.86 -11.07
C ASP A 179 -27.01 12.37 -12.26
N THR A 180 -26.38 11.74 -13.25
CA THR A 180 -27.04 11.14 -14.43
C THR A 180 -27.35 9.64 -14.22
N GLY A 181 -26.95 9.08 -13.08
CA GLY A 181 -27.14 7.66 -12.76
C GLY A 181 -26.07 6.74 -13.37
N ARG A 182 -25.01 7.27 -13.98
CA ARG A 182 -23.90 6.47 -14.48
C ARG A 182 -23.07 5.94 -13.33
N LEU A 183 -22.65 4.66 -13.44
CA LEU A 183 -21.85 4.01 -12.42
C LEU A 183 -20.36 4.27 -12.63
N TRP A 184 -19.68 4.62 -11.54
CA TRP A 184 -18.27 4.90 -11.50
C TRP A 184 -17.58 4.09 -10.40
N LEU A 185 -16.32 3.75 -10.64
CA LEU A 185 -15.40 3.25 -9.64
C LEU A 185 -14.42 4.37 -9.28
N ALA A 186 -14.43 4.82 -8.02
CA ALA A 186 -13.34 5.56 -7.42
C ALA A 186 -12.36 4.54 -6.83
N ASP A 187 -11.17 4.45 -7.40
CA ASP A 187 -10.16 3.48 -7.02
C ASP A 187 -8.93 4.18 -6.42
N ALA A 188 -8.77 4.06 -5.11
CA ALA A 188 -7.71 4.70 -4.34
C ALA A 188 -6.38 3.94 -4.48
N VAL A 189 -5.42 4.50 -5.20
CA VAL A 189 -4.03 4.02 -5.26
C VAL A 189 -3.19 4.88 -4.33
N LEU A 190 -3.28 4.58 -3.02
CA LEU A 190 -2.67 5.40 -1.99
C LEU A 190 -1.20 5.02 -1.78
N ALA A 191 -0.38 6.04 -1.52
CA ALA A 191 1.00 5.87 -1.10
C ALA A 191 1.08 5.08 0.21
N PRO A 192 2.10 4.23 0.39
CA PRO A 192 2.35 3.63 1.70
C PRO A 192 2.56 4.69 2.77
N ARG A 193 1.78 4.67 3.83
CA ARG A 193 1.89 5.63 4.94
C ARG A 193 3.07 5.32 5.85
N ALA A 194 3.41 4.05 6.00
CA ALA A 194 4.54 3.61 6.81
C ALA A 194 5.88 3.99 6.14
N HIS A 195 6.73 4.71 6.87
CA HIS A 195 8.08 5.05 6.43
C HIS A 195 9.10 4.56 7.46
N LEU A 196 10.01 3.70 7.01
CA LEU A 196 11.13 3.20 7.79
C LEU A 196 12.42 3.86 7.33
N MET A 197 13.17 4.47 8.25
CA MET A 197 14.59 4.76 8.10
C MET A 197 15.41 3.66 8.77
N LEU A 198 16.11 2.87 7.97
CA LEU A 198 16.94 1.74 8.39
C LEU A 198 18.42 2.11 8.26
N PHE A 199 19.12 2.21 9.37
CA PHE A 199 20.56 2.50 9.42
C PHE A 199 21.34 1.21 9.61
N GLY A 200 22.11 0.83 8.59
CA GLY A 200 22.96 -0.35 8.55
C GLY A 200 22.65 -1.30 7.41
N ALA A 201 23.62 -1.50 6.48
CA ALA A 201 23.51 -2.39 5.33
C ALA A 201 24.20 -3.74 5.52
N GLY A 202 24.45 -4.16 6.76
CA GLY A 202 24.97 -5.49 7.08
C GLY A 202 23.95 -6.61 6.84
N HIS A 203 24.33 -7.85 7.15
CA HIS A 203 23.51 -9.04 6.90
C HIS A 203 22.08 -8.96 7.45
N VAL A 204 21.88 -8.38 8.65
CA VAL A 204 20.56 -8.24 9.27
C VAL A 204 19.77 -7.16 8.54
N GLY A 205 20.36 -6.01 8.24
CA GLY A 205 19.70 -4.94 7.47
C GLY A 205 19.22 -5.44 6.11
N ALA A 206 20.09 -6.14 5.37
CA ALA A 206 19.75 -6.73 4.10
C ALA A 206 18.62 -7.79 4.21
N ALA A 207 18.58 -8.57 5.30
CA ALA A 207 17.50 -9.52 5.54
C ALA A 207 16.18 -8.83 5.86
N ILE A 208 16.19 -7.74 6.62
CA ILE A 208 15.01 -6.92 6.92
C ILE A 208 14.47 -6.28 5.64
N VAL A 209 15.33 -5.68 4.83
CA VAL A 209 14.92 -5.07 3.54
C VAL A 209 14.23 -6.11 2.65
N ARG A 210 14.77 -7.34 2.56
CA ARG A 210 14.10 -8.42 1.81
C ARG A 210 12.74 -8.81 2.41
N ALA A 211 12.63 -8.89 3.74
CA ALA A 211 11.37 -9.22 4.41
C ALA A 211 10.30 -8.13 4.22
N LEU A 212 10.71 -6.86 4.05
CA LEU A 212 9.83 -5.72 3.85
C LEU A 212 9.52 -5.42 2.37
N ALA A 213 10.13 -6.14 1.42
CA ALA A 213 10.07 -5.82 -0.01
C ALA A 213 8.64 -5.74 -0.56
N GLU A 214 7.74 -6.57 -0.05
CA GLU A 214 6.33 -6.68 -0.49
C GLU A 214 5.34 -6.06 0.51
N LEU A 215 5.83 -5.52 1.64
CA LEU A 215 4.96 -4.89 2.63
C LEU A 215 4.62 -3.45 2.25
N PRO A 216 3.47 -2.92 2.70
CA PRO A 216 2.98 -1.58 2.34
C PRO A 216 3.73 -0.49 3.12
N CYS A 217 5.04 -0.38 2.90
CA CYS A 217 5.92 0.59 3.53
C CYS A 217 6.94 1.15 2.52
N ARG A 218 7.49 2.32 2.84
CA ARG A 218 8.68 2.88 2.20
C ARG A 218 9.86 2.68 3.11
N VAL A 219 11.02 2.33 2.56
CA VAL A 219 12.27 2.16 3.31
C VAL A 219 13.33 3.09 2.76
N THR A 220 13.89 3.96 3.59
CA THR A 220 15.15 4.66 3.34
C THR A 220 16.24 3.85 4.01
N TRP A 221 17.07 3.18 3.21
CA TRP A 221 18.13 2.30 3.70
C TRP A 221 19.47 3.02 3.64
N VAL A 222 20.05 3.25 4.82
CA VAL A 222 21.20 4.15 5.03
C VAL A 222 22.42 3.37 5.52
N ASP A 223 23.56 3.54 4.85
CA ASP A 223 24.89 3.11 5.35
C ASP A 223 25.95 4.03 4.74
N GLU A 224 27.10 4.17 5.37
CA GLU A 224 28.22 4.92 4.83
C GLU A 224 28.98 4.15 3.74
N ARG A 225 28.82 2.83 3.70
CA ARG A 225 29.54 1.91 2.81
C ARG A 225 28.68 1.54 1.62
N ASP A 226 28.85 2.25 0.51
CA ASP A 226 28.05 2.05 -0.72
C ASP A 226 28.15 0.63 -1.28
N GLU A 227 29.31 -0.01 -1.14
CA GLU A 227 29.57 -1.37 -1.61
C GLU A 227 28.76 -2.48 -0.90
N LEU A 228 28.10 -2.18 0.22
CA LEU A 228 27.25 -3.14 0.93
C LEU A 228 25.84 -3.27 0.35
N PHE A 229 25.42 -2.31 -0.45
CA PHE A 229 24.10 -2.37 -1.06
C PHE A 229 24.09 -3.34 -2.23
N PRO A 230 23.10 -4.23 -2.34
CA PRO A 230 23.01 -5.18 -3.44
C PRO A 230 22.66 -4.48 -4.76
N ALA A 231 23.06 -5.04 -5.89
CA ALA A 231 22.77 -4.49 -7.21
C ALA A 231 21.26 -4.42 -7.53
N SER A 232 20.45 -5.27 -6.89
CA SER A 232 18.99 -5.26 -7.05
C SER A 232 18.33 -4.77 -5.76
N ILE A 233 17.73 -3.61 -5.82
CA ILE A 233 17.03 -2.96 -4.72
C ILE A 233 15.51 -3.13 -4.89
N PRO A 234 14.76 -3.55 -3.86
CA PRO A 234 13.31 -3.62 -3.91
C PRO A 234 12.70 -2.26 -4.26
N ALA A 235 11.57 -2.28 -4.95
CA ALA A 235 10.95 -1.06 -5.47
C ALA A 235 10.45 -0.07 -4.41
N ASN A 236 10.22 -0.54 -3.17
CA ASN A 236 9.83 0.29 -2.02
C ASN A 236 11.03 0.81 -1.22
N VAL A 237 12.26 0.59 -1.68
CA VAL A 237 13.49 0.95 -0.98
C VAL A 237 14.25 2.00 -1.75
N THR A 238 14.65 3.07 -1.07
CA THR A 238 15.63 4.06 -1.53
C THR A 238 16.90 3.87 -0.73
N VAL A 239 18.03 3.84 -1.40
CA VAL A 239 19.37 3.70 -0.79
C VAL A 239 19.99 5.08 -0.63
N GLU A 240 20.60 5.32 0.53
CA GLU A 240 21.32 6.54 0.85
C GLU A 240 22.70 6.18 1.41
N ALA A 241 23.72 6.32 0.57
CA ALA A 241 25.12 6.19 0.98
C ALA A 241 25.63 7.55 1.51
N THR A 242 25.86 7.65 2.82
CA THR A 242 26.27 8.93 3.43
C THR A 242 27.11 8.73 4.69
N ASP A 243 28.08 9.61 4.89
CA ASP A 243 28.90 9.71 6.10
C ASP A 243 28.28 10.62 7.18
N THR A 244 27.14 11.25 6.88
CA THR A 244 26.41 12.16 7.77
C THR A 244 24.94 11.73 7.94
N PRO A 245 24.68 10.49 8.42
CA PRO A 245 23.34 9.95 8.51
C PRO A 245 22.41 10.70 9.49
N GLU A 246 22.97 11.47 10.45
CA GLU A 246 22.20 12.31 11.37
C GLU A 246 21.44 13.42 10.62
N ALA A 247 21.99 13.94 9.54
CA ALA A 247 21.31 14.95 8.72
C ALA A 247 20.02 14.41 8.07
N LEU A 248 19.96 13.11 7.80
CA LEU A 248 18.73 12.46 7.33
C LEU A 248 17.68 12.32 8.45
N VAL A 249 18.14 12.06 9.67
CA VAL A 249 17.25 12.02 10.85
C VAL A 249 16.57 13.37 11.06
N GLU A 250 17.31 14.46 10.98
CA GLU A 250 16.78 15.83 11.16
C GLU A 250 15.69 16.17 10.12
N LYS A 251 15.88 15.74 8.87
CA LYS A 251 14.97 16.02 7.74
C LYS A 251 13.80 15.05 7.63
N ALA A 252 13.80 13.97 8.41
CA ALA A 252 12.76 12.95 8.30
C ALA A 252 11.39 13.51 8.67
N PRO A 253 10.31 13.13 7.96
CA PRO A 253 8.95 13.50 8.32
C PRO A 253 8.57 13.05 9.74
N HIS A 254 7.59 13.70 10.35
CA HIS A 254 7.00 13.21 11.59
C HIS A 254 6.30 11.85 11.35
N GLY A 255 6.29 11.00 12.38
CA GLY A 255 5.76 9.64 12.27
C GLY A 255 6.69 8.65 11.57
N THR A 256 7.95 9.06 11.31
CA THR A 256 8.96 8.14 10.77
C THR A 256 9.32 7.07 11.79
N THR A 257 9.40 5.84 11.31
CA THR A 257 9.93 4.71 12.07
C THR A 257 11.44 4.63 11.86
N PHE A 258 12.21 4.65 12.95
CA PHE A 258 13.67 4.57 12.90
C PHE A 258 14.15 3.22 13.42
N LEU A 259 15.07 2.58 12.68
CA LEU A 259 15.70 1.34 13.08
C LEU A 259 17.21 1.43 12.92
N VAL A 260 17.93 1.39 14.04
CA VAL A 260 19.38 1.56 14.09
C VAL A 260 20.06 0.22 14.36
N MET A 261 20.96 -0.16 13.44
CA MET A 261 21.73 -1.41 13.49
C MET A 261 23.04 -1.30 12.74
N THR A 262 23.78 -0.22 12.96
CA THR A 262 25.05 -0.02 12.28
C THR A 262 26.14 -0.98 12.81
N HIS A 263 27.28 -0.99 12.17
CA HIS A 263 28.45 -1.76 12.62
C HIS A 263 29.19 -1.07 13.78
N SER A 264 28.88 0.21 14.07
CA SER A 264 29.58 1.04 15.04
C SER A 264 28.68 1.40 16.25
N HIS A 265 29.10 1.01 17.46
CA HIS A 265 28.41 1.43 18.69
C HIS A 265 28.43 2.96 18.89
N ALA A 266 29.48 3.65 18.40
CA ALA A 266 29.55 5.09 18.48
C ALA A 266 28.51 5.76 17.57
N LEU A 267 28.40 5.30 16.33
CA LEU A 267 27.40 5.77 15.38
C LEU A 267 25.98 5.44 15.84
N ASP A 268 25.75 4.21 16.36
CA ASP A 268 24.46 3.86 16.96
C ASP A 268 24.05 4.82 18.09
N LEU A 269 24.98 5.21 18.95
CA LEU A 269 24.72 6.16 20.03
C LEU A 269 24.44 7.59 19.52
N GLN A 270 25.15 8.02 18.50
CA GLN A 270 24.98 9.29 17.82
C GLN A 270 23.60 9.39 17.18
N LEU A 271 23.23 8.39 16.38
CA LEU A 271 21.90 8.27 15.76
C LEU A 271 20.78 8.19 16.81
N SER A 272 20.99 7.39 17.87
CA SER A 272 20.00 7.30 18.98
C SER A 272 19.78 8.67 19.63
N HIS A 273 20.84 9.45 19.84
CA HIS A 273 20.74 10.80 20.39
C HIS A 273 19.98 11.72 19.40
N ALA A 274 20.33 11.71 18.13
CA ALA A 274 19.67 12.54 17.11
C ALA A 274 18.17 12.23 17.02
N ILE A 275 17.80 10.94 16.97
CA ILE A 275 16.41 10.50 16.89
C ILE A 275 15.62 10.90 18.14
N LEU A 276 16.16 10.64 19.32
CA LEU A 276 15.50 10.95 20.59
C LEU A 276 15.47 12.45 20.91
N SER A 277 16.29 13.27 20.26
CA SER A 277 16.27 14.74 20.40
C SER A 277 15.27 15.40 19.44
N ARG A 278 14.67 14.68 18.49
CA ARG A 278 13.71 15.26 17.53
C ARG A 278 12.51 15.86 18.28
N PRO A 279 12.02 17.03 17.86
CA PRO A 279 10.80 17.61 18.45
C PRO A 279 9.57 16.79 18.05
N GLY A 280 8.57 16.75 18.92
CA GLY A 280 7.29 16.11 18.67
C GLY A 280 7.20 14.65 19.17
N ALA A 281 5.96 14.15 19.25
CA ALA A 281 5.64 12.76 19.55
C ALA A 281 5.27 12.03 18.26
N GLY A 282 5.42 10.70 18.23
CA GLY A 282 4.93 9.85 17.14
C GLY A 282 5.99 9.10 16.35
N ASP A 283 7.27 9.44 16.52
CA ASP A 283 8.35 8.66 15.90
C ASP A 283 8.59 7.38 16.74
N TRP A 284 8.58 6.21 16.09
CA TRP A 284 9.01 4.97 16.75
C TRP A 284 10.49 4.75 16.53
N PHE A 285 11.20 4.35 17.59
CA PHE A 285 12.64 4.10 17.54
C PHE A 285 13.00 2.72 18.07
N GLY A 286 13.63 1.91 17.21
CA GLY A 286 14.19 0.61 17.51
C GLY A 286 15.71 0.58 17.38
N LEU A 287 16.37 -0.07 18.31
CA LEU A 287 17.82 -0.27 18.32
C LEU A 287 18.14 -1.75 18.42
N ILE A 288 18.98 -2.25 17.49
CA ILE A 288 19.50 -3.61 17.63
C ILE A 288 20.50 -3.68 18.77
N GLY A 289 20.31 -4.64 19.66
CA GLY A 289 21.22 -4.81 20.79
C GLY A 289 20.68 -5.77 21.82
N SER A 290 21.49 -5.98 22.87
CA SER A 290 21.09 -6.73 24.07
C SER A 290 20.53 -5.78 25.13
N SER A 291 19.91 -6.34 26.17
CA SER A 291 19.53 -5.58 27.39
C SER A 291 20.71 -4.87 28.05
N THR A 292 21.91 -5.40 27.90
CA THR A 292 23.15 -4.74 28.38
C THR A 292 23.45 -3.48 27.56
N LYS A 293 23.38 -3.56 26.22
CA LYS A 293 23.56 -2.39 25.33
C LYS A 293 22.50 -1.35 25.64
N ARG A 294 21.23 -1.74 25.81
CA ARG A 294 20.14 -0.84 26.18
C ARG A 294 20.50 -0.02 27.44
N ARG A 295 20.87 -0.67 28.54
CA ARG A 295 21.23 0.01 29.81
C ARG A 295 22.40 0.98 29.65
N GLN A 296 23.42 0.60 28.88
CA GLN A 296 24.56 1.48 28.60
C GLN A 296 24.15 2.72 27.79
N PHE A 297 23.27 2.54 26.80
CA PHE A 297 22.78 3.64 25.98
C PHE A 297 21.86 4.56 26.76
N GLU A 298 20.91 4.02 27.55
CA GLU A 298 20.05 4.83 28.43
C GLU A 298 20.85 5.72 29.37
N HIS A 299 21.93 5.19 29.97
CA HIS A 299 22.80 5.97 30.85
C HIS A 299 23.45 7.13 30.10
N ARG A 300 24.13 6.84 28.97
CA ARG A 300 24.83 7.86 28.18
C ARG A 300 23.91 8.89 27.55
N LEU A 301 22.70 8.47 27.12
CA LEU A 301 21.71 9.38 26.53
C LEU A 301 21.09 10.29 27.60
N ARG A 302 20.87 9.79 28.80
CA ARG A 302 20.45 10.61 29.96
C ARG A 302 21.48 11.68 30.29
N GLU A 303 22.76 11.33 30.30
CA GLU A 303 23.85 12.30 30.49
C GLU A 303 23.91 13.40 29.42
N ARG A 304 23.36 13.10 28.23
CA ARG A 304 23.23 14.05 27.10
C ARG A 304 21.91 14.83 27.10
N GLY A 305 21.10 14.70 28.14
CA GLY A 305 19.87 15.47 28.32
C GLY A 305 18.60 14.84 27.73
N ILE A 306 18.63 13.59 27.27
CA ILE A 306 17.42 12.90 26.83
C ILE A 306 16.55 12.56 28.07
N ASP A 307 15.28 12.96 28.02
CA ASP A 307 14.33 12.71 29.10
C ASP A 307 13.96 11.22 29.27
N ALA A 308 13.46 10.88 30.47
CA ALA A 308 13.16 9.50 30.82
C ALA A 308 12.04 8.89 29.93
N ALA A 309 11.00 9.66 29.59
CA ALA A 309 9.88 9.16 28.80
C ALA A 309 10.34 8.76 27.39
N ARG A 310 11.26 9.51 26.78
CA ARG A 310 11.85 9.19 25.49
C ARG A 310 12.75 7.95 25.55
N LEU A 311 13.51 7.81 26.63
CA LEU A 311 14.34 6.61 26.86
C LEU A 311 13.48 5.36 27.06
N ASP A 312 12.35 5.47 27.77
CA ASP A 312 11.43 4.37 28.01
C ASP A 312 10.73 3.94 26.69
N ALA A 313 10.46 4.87 25.79
CA ALA A 313 9.88 4.60 24.48
C ALA A 313 10.85 3.91 23.50
N MET A 314 12.17 3.96 23.75
CA MET A 314 13.16 3.28 22.94
C MET A 314 13.00 1.76 23.01
N VAL A 315 12.83 1.11 21.86
CA VAL A 315 12.72 -0.36 21.76
C VAL A 315 14.09 -1.00 21.57
N CYS A 316 14.60 -1.67 22.60
CA CYS A 316 15.88 -2.41 22.53
C CYS A 316 15.86 -3.55 23.56
N PRO A 317 16.03 -4.81 23.16
CA PRO A 317 16.20 -5.32 21.78
C PRO A 317 14.99 -5.11 20.89
N VAL A 318 15.23 -4.96 19.58
CA VAL A 318 14.16 -4.98 18.56
C VAL A 318 13.73 -6.41 18.27
N GLY A 319 12.50 -6.56 17.79
CA GLY A 319 11.85 -7.84 17.48
C GLY A 319 10.80 -8.21 18.53
N LEU A 320 9.99 -9.21 18.19
CA LEU A 320 8.92 -9.70 19.08
C LEU A 320 9.51 -10.54 20.23
N PRO A 321 9.01 -10.36 21.46
CA PRO A 321 9.40 -11.19 22.59
C PRO A 321 9.14 -12.68 22.32
N GLY A 322 10.05 -13.55 22.81
CA GLY A 322 9.95 -15.01 22.64
C GLY A 322 10.60 -15.55 21.37
N ILE A 323 11.06 -14.69 20.44
CA ILE A 323 11.87 -15.10 19.29
C ILE A 323 13.35 -14.87 19.64
N GLU A 324 14.08 -15.96 19.92
CA GLU A 324 15.48 -15.89 20.41
C GLU A 324 16.53 -16.20 19.33
N GLY A 325 16.10 -16.63 18.14
CA GLY A 325 16.97 -17.02 17.04
C GLY A 325 17.79 -15.83 16.51
N LYS A 326 19.12 -16.02 16.38
CA LYS A 326 20.07 -14.97 15.99
C LYS A 326 20.39 -14.95 14.48
N ALA A 327 19.84 -15.89 13.71
CA ALA A 327 20.03 -15.89 12.26
C ALA A 327 19.40 -14.62 11.64
N PRO A 328 20.05 -13.95 10.68
CA PRO A 328 19.53 -12.71 10.09
C PRO A 328 18.09 -12.82 9.61
N ALA A 329 17.70 -13.93 9.00
CA ALA A 329 16.32 -14.15 8.54
C ALA A 329 15.31 -14.25 9.69
N VAL A 330 15.68 -14.83 10.84
CA VAL A 330 14.81 -14.93 12.03
C VAL A 330 14.62 -13.56 12.66
N ILE A 331 15.70 -12.79 12.81
CA ILE A 331 15.63 -11.41 13.28
C ILE A 331 14.75 -10.57 12.34
N ALA A 332 14.96 -10.69 11.03
CA ALA A 332 14.19 -9.96 10.04
C ALA A 332 12.69 -10.25 10.11
N ALA A 333 12.29 -11.51 10.23
CA ALA A 333 10.88 -11.90 10.37
C ALA A 333 10.27 -11.32 11.65
N SER A 334 11.00 -11.40 12.79
CA SER A 334 10.58 -10.85 14.07
C SER A 334 10.42 -9.33 14.04
N VAL A 335 11.38 -8.62 13.43
CA VAL A 335 11.35 -7.16 13.29
C VAL A 335 10.24 -6.73 12.31
N ALA A 336 10.07 -7.41 11.19
CA ALA A 336 9.00 -7.10 10.24
C ALA A 336 7.62 -7.23 10.90
N ALA A 337 7.37 -8.29 11.67
CA ALA A 337 6.12 -8.46 12.40
C ALA A 337 5.93 -7.36 13.47
N GLN A 338 6.98 -6.95 14.18
CA GLN A 338 6.92 -5.85 15.14
C GLN A 338 6.59 -4.53 14.46
N LEU A 339 7.20 -4.23 13.31
CA LEU A 339 6.94 -3.02 12.53
C LEU A 339 5.48 -2.97 12.03
N LEU A 340 4.93 -4.10 11.56
CA LEU A 340 3.53 -4.18 11.17
C LEU A 340 2.60 -3.84 12.34
N LEU A 341 2.85 -4.34 13.56
CA LEU A 341 2.06 -3.99 14.74
C LEU A 341 2.11 -2.47 15.03
N VAL A 342 3.29 -1.86 14.91
CA VAL A 342 3.48 -0.42 15.11
C VAL A 342 2.70 0.37 14.08
N TRP A 343 2.84 0.04 12.81
CA TRP A 343 2.19 0.77 11.71
C TRP A 343 0.67 0.62 11.72
N GLU A 344 0.14 -0.56 12.03
CA GLU A 344 -1.30 -0.76 12.17
C GLU A 344 -1.88 -0.04 13.39
N ALA A 345 -1.12 0.06 14.50
CA ALA A 345 -1.54 0.84 15.66
C ALA A 345 -1.62 2.34 15.33
N CYS A 346 -0.64 2.87 14.58
CA CYS A 346 -0.65 4.26 14.11
C CYS A 346 -1.82 4.53 13.14
N ALA A 347 -2.10 3.61 12.22
CA ALA A 347 -3.19 3.77 11.24
C ALA A 347 -4.60 3.77 11.88
N ARG A 348 -4.75 3.17 13.08
CA ARG A 348 -6.03 3.17 13.82
C ARG A 348 -6.26 4.44 14.65
N GLN A 349 -5.24 5.27 14.85
CA GLN A 349 -5.42 6.55 15.53
C GLN A 349 -5.93 7.55 14.49
N PRO A 350 -7.14 8.15 14.67
CA PRO A 350 -7.61 9.19 13.77
C PRO A 350 -6.61 10.34 13.80
N ASP A 351 -6.32 10.88 12.59
CA ASP A 351 -5.44 12.03 12.40
C ASP A 351 -5.99 13.22 13.22
N VAL A 352 -5.37 13.54 14.34
CA VAL A 352 -5.73 14.68 15.20
C VAL A 352 -5.32 16.02 14.56
N SER A 353 -4.84 15.98 13.31
CA SER A 353 -4.26 17.14 12.61
C SER A 353 -5.29 18.00 11.84
N THR A 354 -6.61 17.73 11.93
CA THR A 354 -7.62 18.47 11.15
C THR A 354 -8.52 19.41 11.97
N GLU A 355 -8.17 19.69 13.23
CA GLU A 355 -8.84 20.74 14.00
C GLU A 355 -7.88 21.88 14.32
N PHE A 356 -7.50 22.67 13.35
CA PHE A 356 -7.03 24.09 13.54
C PHE A 356 -6.78 24.70 12.15
N ILE A 357 -7.86 25.10 11.47
CA ILE A 357 -7.89 26.34 10.66
C ILE A 357 -9.31 26.94 10.76
#